data_5b04ab87c880a17f82ff25b49dd19e78
#
_entry.id   5b04ab87c880a17f82ff25b49dd19e78
#
_cell.length_a   1.000
_cell.length_b   1.000
_cell.length_c   1.000
_cell.angle_alpha   90.00
_cell.angle_beta   90.00
_cell.angle_gamma   90.00
#
_symmetry.space_group_name_H-M   'P 1'
#
loop_
_entity.id
_entity.type
_entity.pdbx_description
1 polymer ?
#
loop_
_entity_poly.entity_id
_entity_poly.type
_entity_poly.pdbx_seq_one_letter_code
_entity_poly.pdbx_strand_id
1 'polypeptide(L)'
;GAVYVEGMDTRDESMLLEIRRRTGMVFQNPDNQIVANVVEEDVAFGPENLGVPTAEIRRRVDDALAAVGMEQFASHAPHLLSGGQKQRIAIAGILAMEPECIVLDEATAMLDPAGRREVIDTVLRLNREQGITVVLITHHMVEAERADRVIVMNDGEVAMDGMPRQVFSQVERLHELGLAAPDTVELLCRLRQDGIDVPLESL
;
A
#
# COMPACT_ATOMS: atom_id res chain seq x y z
N GLY A 1 -6.42 16.36 15.51
CA GLY A 1 -6.50 16.57 14.06
C GLY A 1 -7.83 16.15 13.49
N ALA A 2 -8.06 16.39 12.21
CA ALA A 2 -9.21 15.93 11.46
C ALA A 2 -8.72 15.27 10.16
N VAL A 3 -9.40 14.19 9.76
CA VAL A 3 -9.14 13.50 8.50
C VAL A 3 -10.41 13.55 7.66
N TYR A 4 -10.25 13.85 6.39
CA TYR A 4 -11.35 13.92 5.45
C TYR A 4 -11.08 12.97 4.28
N VAL A 5 -12.09 12.18 3.93
CA VAL A 5 -12.10 11.31 2.75
C VAL A 5 -13.13 11.88 1.78
N GLU A 6 -12.69 12.42 0.65
CA GLU A 6 -13.58 13.06 -0.32
C GLU A 6 -14.53 14.12 0.29
N GLY A 7 -13.99 14.93 1.21
CA GLY A 7 -14.75 15.95 1.93
C GLY A 7 -15.62 15.45 3.09
N MET A 8 -15.69 14.12 3.29
CA MET A 8 -16.41 13.51 4.42
C MET A 8 -15.50 13.46 5.66
N ASP A 9 -15.94 14.00 6.78
CA ASP A 9 -15.21 13.96 8.05
C ASP A 9 -15.28 12.55 8.65
N THR A 10 -14.11 11.93 8.92
CA THR A 10 -14.03 10.59 9.50
C THR A 10 -14.60 10.47 10.91
N ARG A 11 -14.94 11.59 11.56
CA ARG A 11 -15.60 11.62 12.87
C ARG A 11 -17.13 11.58 12.76
N ASP A 12 -17.68 11.76 11.57
CA ASP A 12 -19.12 11.68 11.33
C ASP A 12 -19.52 10.21 11.12
N GLU A 13 -20.12 9.62 12.15
CA GLU A 13 -20.56 8.22 12.12
C GLU A 13 -21.56 7.94 11.00
N SER A 14 -22.34 8.93 10.57
CA SER A 14 -23.32 8.78 9.47
C SER A 14 -22.64 8.58 8.13
N MET A 15 -21.39 9.03 7.95
CA MET A 15 -20.59 8.89 6.73
C MET A 15 -19.69 7.64 6.74
N LEU A 16 -19.60 6.92 7.86
CA LEU A 16 -18.65 5.84 8.05
C LEU A 16 -18.74 4.75 6.99
N LEU A 17 -19.94 4.34 6.60
CA LEU A 17 -20.16 3.31 5.58
C LEU A 17 -19.66 3.77 4.21
N GLU A 18 -19.98 5.02 3.83
CA GLU A 18 -19.54 5.59 2.56
C GLU A 18 -18.02 5.79 2.52
N ILE A 19 -17.41 6.23 3.62
CA ILE A 19 -15.96 6.34 3.74
C ILE A 19 -15.30 4.97 3.54
N ARG A 20 -15.79 3.92 4.21
CA ARG A 20 -15.27 2.55 4.08
C ARG A 20 -15.47 1.94 2.69
N ARG A 21 -16.51 2.36 1.99
CA ARG A 21 -16.73 1.97 0.60
C ARG A 21 -15.70 2.57 -0.34
N ARG A 22 -15.32 3.84 -0.12
CA ARG A 22 -14.39 4.57 -1.00
C ARG A 22 -12.92 4.35 -0.66
N THR A 23 -12.62 4.06 0.61
CA THR A 23 -11.24 3.88 1.08
C THR A 23 -11.09 2.57 1.82
N GLY A 24 -10.30 1.67 1.24
CA GLY A 24 -9.91 0.43 1.88
C GLY A 24 -8.59 0.55 2.62
N MET A 25 -8.40 -0.23 3.68
CA MET A 25 -7.17 -0.27 4.45
C MET A 25 -6.63 -1.69 4.57
N VAL A 26 -5.35 -1.85 4.28
CA VAL A 26 -4.62 -3.12 4.39
C VAL A 26 -3.60 -2.99 5.49
N PHE A 27 -3.65 -3.89 6.47
CA PHE A 27 -2.81 -3.86 7.66
C PHE A 27 -1.52 -4.68 7.50
N GLN A 28 -0.59 -4.47 8.40
CA GLN A 28 0.72 -5.11 8.47
C GLN A 28 0.62 -6.64 8.51
N ASN A 29 -0.30 -7.20 9.31
CA ASN A 29 -0.48 -8.64 9.45
C ASN A 29 -1.75 -9.11 8.74
N PRO A 30 -1.64 -9.82 7.60
CA PRO A 30 -2.80 -10.32 6.86
C PRO A 30 -3.62 -11.36 7.64
N ASP A 31 -3.03 -12.11 8.57
CA ASP A 31 -3.76 -13.09 9.38
C ASP A 31 -4.79 -12.44 10.31
N ASN A 32 -4.62 -11.17 10.66
CA ASN A 32 -5.59 -10.41 11.44
C ASN A 32 -6.73 -9.83 10.58
N GLN A 33 -6.59 -9.85 9.26
CA GLN A 33 -7.53 -9.27 8.32
C GLN A 33 -8.39 -10.34 7.62
N ILE A 34 -7.78 -11.48 7.30
CA ILE A 34 -8.46 -12.62 6.66
C ILE A 34 -9.33 -13.31 7.71
N VAL A 35 -10.64 -13.41 7.43
CA VAL A 35 -11.63 -13.93 8.38
C VAL A 35 -12.31 -15.23 7.92
N ALA A 36 -12.32 -15.52 6.60
CA ALA A 36 -12.93 -16.70 6.04
C ALA A 36 -11.96 -17.89 5.94
N ASN A 37 -12.52 -19.10 5.80
CA ASN A 37 -11.74 -20.32 5.64
C ASN A 37 -11.41 -20.63 4.18
N VAL A 38 -11.99 -19.93 3.23
CA VAL A 38 -11.77 -20.04 1.79
C VAL A 38 -11.49 -18.65 1.22
N VAL A 39 -10.52 -18.56 0.31
CA VAL A 39 -10.05 -17.29 -0.26
C VAL A 39 -11.18 -16.52 -0.93
N GLU A 40 -11.99 -17.15 -1.81
CA GLU A 40 -13.08 -16.47 -2.50
C GLU A 40 -14.17 -15.96 -1.55
N GLU A 41 -14.41 -16.66 -0.45
CA GLU A 41 -15.36 -16.22 0.60
C GLU A 41 -14.82 -15.00 1.35
N ASP A 42 -13.51 -14.96 1.62
CA ASP A 42 -12.87 -13.81 2.26
C ASP A 42 -12.93 -12.56 1.39
N VAL A 43 -12.65 -12.71 0.09
CA VAL A 43 -12.72 -11.61 -0.88
C VAL A 43 -14.18 -11.14 -1.07
N ALA A 44 -15.17 -12.02 -0.96
CA ALA A 44 -16.59 -11.68 -1.04
C ALA A 44 -17.11 -10.91 0.18
N PHE A 45 -16.46 -11.05 1.34
CA PHE A 45 -16.93 -10.52 2.62
C PHE A 45 -17.22 -9.01 2.60
N GLY A 46 -16.33 -8.21 1.98
CA GLY A 46 -16.52 -6.76 1.84
C GLY A 46 -17.77 -6.40 1.02
N PRO A 47 -17.88 -6.86 -0.23
CA PRO A 47 -19.07 -6.64 -1.07
C PRO A 47 -20.39 -7.12 -0.44
N GLU A 48 -20.39 -8.27 0.26
CA GLU A 48 -21.56 -8.78 0.98
C GLU A 48 -22.05 -7.81 2.05
N ASN A 49 -21.12 -7.29 2.86
CA ASN A 49 -21.44 -6.31 3.89
C ASN A 49 -21.94 -4.96 3.32
N LEU A 50 -21.55 -4.64 2.08
CA LEU A 50 -22.06 -3.47 1.36
C LEU A 50 -23.41 -3.72 0.68
N GLY A 51 -23.96 -4.93 0.77
CA GLY A 51 -25.24 -5.29 0.18
C GLY A 51 -25.23 -5.38 -1.35
N VAL A 52 -24.07 -5.68 -1.94
CA VAL A 52 -23.93 -5.88 -3.38
C VAL A 52 -24.70 -7.13 -3.81
N PRO A 53 -25.44 -7.12 -4.94
CA PRO A 53 -26.17 -8.30 -5.42
C PRO A 53 -25.24 -9.49 -5.69
N THR A 54 -25.68 -10.70 -5.35
CA THR A 54 -24.86 -11.94 -5.43
C THR A 54 -24.20 -12.17 -6.79
N ALA A 55 -24.91 -11.91 -7.89
CA ALA A 55 -24.35 -12.05 -9.23
C ALA A 55 -23.18 -11.09 -9.50
N GLU A 56 -23.26 -9.90 -8.95
CA GLU A 56 -22.22 -8.88 -9.04
C GLU A 56 -21.03 -9.20 -8.10
N ILE A 57 -21.29 -9.75 -6.91
CA ILE A 57 -20.24 -10.17 -5.98
C ILE A 57 -19.30 -11.18 -6.68
N ARG A 58 -19.86 -12.19 -7.36
CA ARG A 58 -19.05 -13.20 -8.05
C ARG A 58 -18.10 -12.55 -9.06
N ARG A 59 -18.63 -11.65 -9.90
CA ARG A 59 -17.81 -10.92 -10.88
C ARG A 59 -16.69 -10.13 -10.19
N ARG A 60 -17.01 -9.38 -9.13
CA ARG A 60 -16.03 -8.57 -8.39
C ARG A 60 -14.94 -9.41 -7.73
N VAL A 61 -15.29 -10.56 -7.18
CA VAL A 61 -14.33 -11.52 -6.60
C VAL A 61 -13.38 -12.05 -7.66
N ASP A 62 -13.91 -12.48 -8.81
CA ASP A 62 -13.09 -13.00 -9.92
C ASP A 62 -12.15 -11.91 -10.46
N ASP A 63 -12.67 -10.69 -10.69
CA ASP A 63 -11.89 -9.54 -11.17
C ASP A 63 -10.81 -9.12 -10.15
N ALA A 64 -11.14 -9.09 -8.86
CA ALA A 64 -10.20 -8.73 -7.80
C ALA A 64 -9.07 -9.76 -7.65
N LEU A 65 -9.39 -11.06 -7.69
CA LEU A 65 -8.39 -12.13 -7.63
C LEU A 65 -7.47 -12.08 -8.86
N ALA A 66 -8.02 -11.83 -10.05
CA ALA A 66 -7.24 -11.66 -11.27
C ALA A 66 -6.31 -10.44 -11.19
N ALA A 67 -6.79 -9.33 -10.66
CA ALA A 67 -6.01 -8.10 -10.49
C ALA A 67 -4.76 -8.30 -9.61
N VAL A 68 -4.81 -9.21 -8.65
CA VAL A 68 -3.66 -9.53 -7.78
C VAL A 68 -2.93 -10.83 -8.15
N GLY A 69 -3.35 -11.51 -9.24
CA GLY A 69 -2.74 -12.76 -9.73
C GLY A 69 -2.95 -13.94 -8.79
N MET A 70 -4.15 -14.06 -8.20
CA MET A 70 -4.46 -15.07 -7.20
C MET A 70 -5.66 -15.97 -7.59
N GLU A 71 -6.11 -15.97 -8.84
CA GLU A 71 -7.28 -16.71 -9.34
C GLU A 71 -7.22 -18.20 -9.03
N GLN A 72 -6.03 -18.79 -9.20
CA GLN A 72 -5.79 -20.22 -8.96
C GLN A 72 -5.95 -20.63 -7.49
N PHE A 73 -5.96 -19.66 -6.57
CA PHE A 73 -6.09 -19.91 -5.13
C PHE A 73 -7.50 -19.66 -4.59
N ALA A 74 -8.46 -19.30 -5.46
CA ALA A 74 -9.83 -18.94 -5.05
C ALA A 74 -10.47 -19.94 -4.08
N SER A 75 -10.34 -21.24 -4.34
CA SER A 75 -10.89 -22.32 -3.50
C SER A 75 -9.94 -22.82 -2.41
N HIS A 76 -8.77 -22.19 -2.22
CA HIS A 76 -7.80 -22.61 -1.22
C HIS A 76 -8.13 -22.04 0.16
N ALA A 77 -7.65 -22.74 1.19
CA ALA A 77 -7.69 -22.23 2.54
C ALA A 77 -6.54 -21.23 2.77
N PRO A 78 -6.80 -20.03 3.32
CA PRO A 78 -5.77 -18.99 3.51
C PRO A 78 -4.55 -19.44 4.31
N HIS A 79 -4.71 -20.36 5.26
CA HIS A 79 -3.60 -20.86 6.08
C HIS A 79 -2.55 -21.68 5.29
N LEU A 80 -2.87 -22.10 4.07
CA LEU A 80 -1.94 -22.80 3.16
C LEU A 80 -1.10 -21.84 2.31
N LEU A 81 -1.37 -20.53 2.38
CA LEU A 81 -0.72 -19.51 1.58
C LEU A 81 0.50 -18.90 2.27
N SER A 82 1.49 -18.45 1.47
CA SER A 82 2.60 -17.66 1.97
C SER A 82 2.14 -16.28 2.47
N GLY A 83 2.95 -15.59 3.28
CA GLY A 83 2.63 -14.25 3.75
C GLY A 83 2.34 -13.25 2.61
N GLY A 84 3.16 -13.26 1.54
CA GLY A 84 2.93 -12.41 0.36
C GLY A 84 1.65 -12.76 -0.39
N GLN A 85 1.28 -14.04 -0.48
CA GLN A 85 0.01 -14.47 -1.05
C GLN A 85 -1.18 -14.01 -0.20
N LYS A 86 -1.11 -14.18 1.12
CA LYS A 86 -2.14 -13.69 2.06
C LYS A 86 -2.32 -12.17 1.95
N GLN A 87 -1.23 -11.43 1.84
CA GLN A 87 -1.29 -9.98 1.68
C GLN A 87 -1.99 -9.57 0.37
N ARG A 88 -1.71 -10.28 -0.72
CA ARG A 88 -2.42 -10.06 -1.99
C ARG A 88 -3.91 -10.42 -1.90
N ILE A 89 -4.28 -11.45 -1.13
CA ILE A 89 -5.69 -11.76 -0.85
C ILE A 89 -6.35 -10.64 -0.05
N ALA A 90 -5.68 -10.10 0.98
CA ALA A 90 -6.18 -8.95 1.73
C ALA A 90 -6.41 -7.72 0.82
N ILE A 91 -5.50 -7.48 -0.13
CA ILE A 91 -5.67 -6.44 -1.16
C ILE A 91 -6.87 -6.77 -2.07
N ALA A 92 -7.05 -8.02 -2.50
CA ALA A 92 -8.19 -8.43 -3.32
C ALA A 92 -9.53 -8.20 -2.60
N GLY A 93 -9.61 -8.50 -1.29
CA GLY A 93 -10.79 -8.23 -0.48
C GLY A 93 -11.18 -6.75 -0.45
N ILE A 94 -10.18 -5.86 -0.44
CA ILE A 94 -10.41 -4.41 -0.55
C ILE A 94 -10.83 -4.04 -1.99
N LEU A 95 -10.15 -4.57 -3.01
CA LEU A 95 -10.46 -4.28 -4.43
C LEU A 95 -11.87 -4.69 -4.83
N ALA A 96 -12.39 -5.80 -4.29
CA ALA A 96 -13.75 -6.26 -4.56
C ALA A 96 -14.83 -5.26 -4.12
N MET A 97 -14.50 -4.33 -3.23
CA MET A 97 -15.38 -3.21 -2.86
C MET A 97 -15.35 -2.06 -3.89
N GLU A 98 -14.46 -2.11 -4.90
CA GLU A 98 -14.23 -1.06 -5.91
C GLU A 98 -13.90 0.31 -5.28
N PRO A 99 -12.86 0.40 -4.43
CA PRO A 99 -12.50 1.64 -3.74
C PRO A 99 -11.80 2.64 -4.67
N GLU A 100 -11.87 3.92 -4.33
CA GLU A 100 -11.13 4.99 -5.00
C GLU A 100 -9.71 5.17 -4.43
N CYS A 101 -9.50 4.73 -3.18
CA CYS A 101 -8.23 4.81 -2.48
C CYS A 101 -7.94 3.55 -1.66
N ILE A 102 -6.68 3.11 -1.66
CA ILE A 102 -6.19 2.03 -0.81
C ILE A 102 -5.07 2.58 0.07
N VAL A 103 -5.20 2.38 1.38
CA VAL A 103 -4.16 2.69 2.37
C VAL A 103 -3.49 1.38 2.77
N LEU A 104 -2.17 1.29 2.60
CA LEU A 104 -1.36 0.17 3.03
C LEU A 104 -0.55 0.60 4.26
N ASP A 105 -0.89 0.07 5.42
CA ASP A 105 -0.23 0.39 6.68
C ASP A 105 0.82 -0.68 6.99
N GLU A 106 2.08 -0.39 6.63
CA GLU A 106 3.23 -1.30 6.73
C GLU A 106 2.95 -2.71 6.16
N ALA A 107 2.13 -2.79 5.13
CA ALA A 107 1.61 -4.04 4.59
C ALA A 107 2.69 -5.02 4.06
N THR A 108 3.93 -4.60 3.96
CA THR A 108 5.06 -5.41 3.50
C THR A 108 6.06 -5.77 4.60
N ALA A 109 5.90 -5.22 5.82
CA ALA A 109 6.90 -5.33 6.88
C ALA A 109 7.19 -6.79 7.31
N MET A 110 6.20 -7.68 7.24
CA MET A 110 6.31 -9.08 7.62
C MET A 110 6.69 -10.01 6.45
N LEU A 111 6.97 -9.47 5.27
CA LEU A 111 7.22 -10.25 4.07
C LEU A 111 8.73 -10.40 3.80
N ASP A 112 9.08 -11.52 3.20
CA ASP A 112 10.40 -11.71 2.62
C ASP A 112 10.63 -10.76 1.42
N PRO A 113 11.86 -10.55 0.96
CA PRO A 113 12.15 -9.59 -0.12
C PRO A 113 11.42 -9.89 -1.44
N ALA A 114 11.11 -11.15 -1.71
CA ALA A 114 10.37 -11.52 -2.93
C ALA A 114 8.89 -11.16 -2.81
N GLY A 115 8.24 -11.57 -1.72
CA GLY A 115 6.84 -11.25 -1.44
C GLY A 115 6.60 -9.74 -1.34
N ARG A 116 7.55 -8.99 -0.77
CA ARG A 116 7.49 -7.53 -0.73
C ARG A 116 7.44 -6.93 -2.13
N ARG A 117 8.36 -7.33 -3.01
CA ARG A 117 8.36 -6.86 -4.41
C ARG A 117 7.05 -7.17 -5.11
N GLU A 118 6.54 -8.40 -4.97
CA GLU A 118 5.27 -8.81 -5.58
C GLU A 118 4.09 -7.95 -5.15
N VAL A 119 4.00 -7.63 -3.85
CA VAL A 119 2.94 -6.75 -3.31
C VAL A 119 3.08 -5.34 -3.87
N ILE A 120 4.26 -4.75 -3.81
CA ILE A 120 4.49 -3.38 -4.31
C ILE A 120 4.26 -3.30 -5.82
N ASP A 121 4.72 -4.28 -6.61
CA ASP A 121 4.47 -4.31 -8.06
C ASP A 121 2.96 -4.41 -8.35
N THR A 122 2.23 -5.22 -7.59
CA THR A 122 0.77 -5.31 -7.69
C THR A 122 0.11 -3.96 -7.42
N VAL A 123 0.47 -3.30 -6.34
CA VAL A 123 -0.11 -2.02 -5.93
C VAL A 123 0.17 -0.91 -6.96
N LEU A 124 1.40 -0.84 -7.47
CA LEU A 124 1.77 0.14 -8.51
C LEU A 124 1.04 -0.12 -9.83
N ARG A 125 0.81 -1.38 -10.18
CA ARG A 125 0.02 -1.75 -11.34
C ARG A 125 -1.44 -1.30 -11.17
N LEU A 126 -2.06 -1.55 -10.02
CA LEU A 126 -3.41 -1.10 -9.70
C LEU A 126 -3.55 0.42 -9.82
N ASN A 127 -2.59 1.17 -9.28
CA ASN A 127 -2.58 2.62 -9.42
C ASN A 127 -2.52 3.06 -10.89
N ARG A 128 -1.59 2.50 -11.68
CA ARG A 128 -1.36 2.91 -13.08
C ARG A 128 -2.48 2.49 -14.03
N GLU A 129 -2.99 1.25 -13.89
CA GLU A 129 -3.94 0.66 -14.83
C GLU A 129 -5.39 0.94 -14.46
N GLN A 130 -5.71 1.05 -13.16
CA GLN A 130 -7.06 1.24 -12.66
C GLN A 130 -7.30 2.64 -12.08
N GLY A 131 -6.26 3.46 -11.95
CA GLY A 131 -6.37 4.83 -11.44
C GLY A 131 -6.68 4.91 -9.94
N ILE A 132 -6.53 3.82 -9.19
CA ILE A 132 -6.75 3.80 -7.74
C ILE A 132 -5.67 4.61 -7.04
N THR A 133 -6.05 5.53 -6.18
CA THR A 133 -5.11 6.24 -5.32
C THR A 133 -4.51 5.29 -4.29
N VAL A 134 -3.19 5.31 -4.14
CA VAL A 134 -2.48 4.48 -3.17
C VAL A 134 -1.76 5.35 -2.16
N VAL A 135 -2.04 5.13 -0.88
CA VAL A 135 -1.29 5.69 0.24
C VAL A 135 -0.50 4.55 0.88
N LEU A 136 0.82 4.59 0.78
CA LEU A 136 1.71 3.58 1.34
C LEU A 136 2.43 4.15 2.56
N ILE A 137 2.17 3.59 3.74
CA ILE A 137 2.90 3.88 4.97
C ILE A 137 4.01 2.82 5.07
N THR A 138 5.25 3.26 5.06
CA THR A 138 6.41 2.36 5.07
C THR A 138 7.63 3.04 5.69
N HIS A 139 8.50 2.23 6.26
CA HIS A 139 9.86 2.64 6.67
C HIS A 139 10.93 2.10 5.70
N HIS A 140 10.53 1.47 4.61
CA HIS A 140 11.43 0.94 3.58
C HIS A 140 11.62 1.96 2.46
N MET A 141 12.83 2.54 2.37
CA MET A 141 13.13 3.59 1.39
C MET A 141 12.94 3.12 -0.06
N VAL A 142 13.27 1.87 -0.36
CA VAL A 142 13.09 1.27 -1.71
C VAL A 142 11.63 1.26 -2.17
N GLU A 143 10.68 1.20 -1.23
CA GLU A 143 9.25 1.31 -1.54
C GLU A 143 8.86 2.77 -1.77
N ALA A 144 9.33 3.68 -0.91
CA ALA A 144 9.05 5.10 -0.99
C ALA A 144 9.65 5.75 -2.25
N GLU A 145 10.79 5.26 -2.75
CA GLU A 145 11.39 5.71 -4.03
C GLU A 145 10.46 5.51 -5.23
N ARG A 146 9.55 4.56 -5.15
CA ARG A 146 8.64 4.18 -6.24
C ARG A 146 7.34 4.98 -6.27
N ALA A 147 7.12 5.83 -5.27
CA ALA A 147 5.94 6.68 -5.17
C ALA A 147 6.06 7.93 -6.03
N ASP A 148 4.93 8.56 -6.38
CA ASP A 148 4.91 9.85 -7.06
C ASP A 148 5.19 11.01 -6.10
N ARG A 149 4.89 10.82 -4.81
CA ARG A 149 5.05 11.81 -3.74
C ARG A 149 5.43 11.12 -2.44
N VAL A 150 6.35 11.72 -1.71
CA VAL A 150 6.80 11.24 -0.39
C VAL A 150 6.49 12.31 0.65
N ILE A 151 5.86 11.89 1.74
CA ILE A 151 5.60 12.71 2.93
C ILE A 151 6.35 12.09 4.08
N VAL A 152 7.28 12.82 4.67
CA VAL A 152 8.00 12.40 5.87
C VAL A 152 7.30 12.97 7.10
N MET A 153 6.91 12.08 8.01
CA MET A 153 6.28 12.44 9.27
C MET A 153 7.30 12.37 10.42
N ASN A 154 7.29 13.37 11.30
CA ASN A 154 8.07 13.36 12.53
C ASN A 154 7.27 14.03 13.65
N ASP A 155 7.22 13.40 14.83
CA ASP A 155 6.50 13.91 16.01
C ASP A 155 5.05 14.36 15.73
N GLY A 156 4.36 13.67 14.79
CA GLY A 156 2.98 13.99 14.43
C GLY A 156 2.81 15.16 13.46
N GLU A 157 3.91 15.71 12.93
CA GLU A 157 3.92 16.80 11.97
C GLU A 157 4.55 16.37 10.64
N VAL A 158 4.20 17.06 9.56
CA VAL A 158 4.82 16.87 8.26
C VAL A 158 6.18 17.58 8.26
N ALA A 159 7.26 16.80 8.28
CA ALA A 159 8.62 17.32 8.28
C ALA A 159 9.14 17.63 6.86
N MET A 160 8.77 16.81 5.87
CA MET A 160 9.13 16.99 4.47
C MET A 160 7.96 16.51 3.58
N ASP A 161 7.84 17.11 2.40
CA ASP A 161 6.82 16.79 1.39
C ASP A 161 7.35 17.12 0.00
N GLY A 162 7.32 16.17 -0.92
CA GLY A 162 7.81 16.37 -2.28
C GLY A 162 7.90 15.09 -3.10
N MET A 163 8.44 15.20 -4.31
CA MET A 163 8.79 14.02 -5.10
C MET A 163 9.93 13.24 -4.42
N PRO A 164 10.03 11.91 -4.60
CA PRO A 164 11.09 11.10 -4.00
C PRO A 164 12.47 11.71 -4.15
N ARG A 165 12.84 12.15 -5.36
CA ARG A 165 14.11 12.82 -5.65
C ARG A 165 14.37 14.06 -4.79
N GLN A 166 13.34 14.88 -4.56
CA GLN A 166 13.46 16.12 -3.77
C GLN A 166 13.63 15.82 -2.28
N VAL A 167 12.95 14.79 -1.79
CA VAL A 167 13.02 14.38 -0.39
C VAL A 167 14.33 13.67 -0.12
N PHE A 168 14.67 12.65 -0.92
CA PHE A 168 15.86 11.82 -0.69
C PHE A 168 17.18 12.52 -0.98
N SER A 169 17.21 13.59 -1.77
CA SER A 169 18.42 14.42 -1.94
C SER A 169 18.83 15.18 -0.67
N GLN A 170 17.93 15.31 0.32
CA GLN A 170 18.18 15.98 1.60
C GLN A 170 18.68 15.00 2.66
N VAL A 171 19.77 14.28 2.39
CA VAL A 171 20.30 13.18 3.22
C VAL A 171 20.55 13.61 4.67
N GLU A 172 21.17 14.77 4.87
CA GLU A 172 21.49 15.31 6.21
C GLU A 172 20.20 15.54 7.01
N ARG A 173 19.17 16.07 6.35
CA ARG A 173 17.87 16.31 6.98
C ARG A 173 17.16 15.01 7.36
N LEU A 174 17.24 13.99 6.51
CA LEU A 174 16.70 12.66 6.82
C LEU A 174 17.41 12.05 8.03
N HIS A 175 18.74 12.14 8.10
CA HIS A 175 19.50 11.66 9.25
C HIS A 175 19.15 12.38 10.55
N GLU A 176 18.92 13.71 10.53
CA GLU A 176 18.43 14.48 11.67
C GLU A 176 17.09 13.97 12.20
N LEU A 177 16.23 13.47 11.28
CA LEU A 177 14.93 12.87 11.58
C LEU A 177 15.03 11.38 11.97
N GLY A 178 16.25 10.82 12.04
CA GLY A 178 16.47 9.41 12.35
C GLY A 178 16.13 8.44 11.22
N LEU A 179 16.02 8.94 10.00
CA LEU A 179 15.73 8.16 8.80
C LEU A 179 17.00 7.99 7.95
N ALA A 180 17.12 6.86 7.26
CA ALA A 180 18.13 6.66 6.23
C ALA A 180 17.63 7.19 4.89
N ALA A 181 18.54 7.62 4.01
CA ALA A 181 18.22 7.77 2.60
C ALA A 181 18.35 6.40 1.88
N PRO A 182 17.87 6.27 0.63
CA PRO A 182 18.14 5.09 -0.18
C PRO A 182 19.63 4.81 -0.32
N ASP A 183 20.02 3.53 -0.34
CA ASP A 183 21.44 3.13 -0.36
C ASP A 183 22.25 3.76 -1.50
N THR A 184 21.61 3.92 -2.67
CA THR A 184 22.20 4.57 -3.84
C THR A 184 22.52 6.04 -3.58
N VAL A 185 21.60 6.74 -2.93
CA VAL A 185 21.75 8.16 -2.58
C VAL A 185 22.83 8.34 -1.52
N GLU A 186 22.82 7.50 -0.48
CA GLU A 186 23.87 7.46 0.56
C GLU A 186 25.26 7.27 -0.04
N LEU A 187 25.39 6.31 -0.97
CA LEU A 187 26.65 6.03 -1.66
C LEU A 187 27.13 7.26 -2.45
N LEU A 188 26.24 7.87 -3.23
CA LEU A 188 26.59 9.06 -4.02
C LEU A 188 26.99 10.24 -3.15
N CYS A 189 26.33 10.46 -2.04
CA CYS A 189 26.69 11.51 -1.08
C CYS A 189 28.08 11.26 -0.48
N ARG A 190 28.41 10.01 -0.10
CA ARG A 190 29.74 9.65 0.42
C ARG A 190 30.85 9.86 -0.62
N LEU A 191 30.63 9.41 -1.86
CA LEU A 191 31.58 9.61 -2.94
C LEU A 191 31.89 11.09 -3.18
N ARG A 192 30.88 11.97 -3.10
CA ARG A 192 31.08 13.43 -3.19
C ARG A 192 31.88 13.98 -2.02
N GLN A 193 31.64 13.52 -0.80
CA GLN A 193 32.42 13.94 0.37
C GLN A 193 33.90 13.55 0.23
N ASP A 194 34.16 12.42 -0.44
CA ASP A 194 35.51 11.93 -0.77
C ASP A 194 36.13 12.66 -1.99
N GLY A 195 35.45 13.68 -2.56
CA GLY A 195 35.94 14.49 -3.66
C GLY A 195 35.73 13.87 -5.06
N ILE A 196 34.94 12.82 -5.17
CA ILE A 196 34.58 12.22 -6.46
C ILE A 196 33.37 12.97 -7.04
N ASP A 197 33.54 13.52 -8.24
CA ASP A 197 32.43 14.19 -8.94
C ASP A 197 31.46 13.17 -9.51
N VAL A 198 30.30 13.03 -8.86
CA VAL A 198 29.20 12.15 -9.29
C VAL A 198 27.95 12.99 -9.53
N PRO A 199 27.29 12.83 -10.69
CA PRO A 199 26.07 13.57 -10.99
C PRO A 199 24.93 13.08 -10.10
N LEU A 200 24.37 13.97 -9.26
CA LEU A 200 23.11 13.67 -8.52
C LEU A 200 21.86 13.70 -9.47
N GLU A 201 22.07 14.06 -10.73
CA GLU A 201 21.00 14.10 -11.72
C GLU A 201 20.54 12.73 -12.21
N SER A 202 21.28 11.67 -11.82
CA SER A 202 20.97 10.26 -12.17
C SER A 202 20.12 9.53 -11.11
N LEU A 203 19.61 10.25 -10.11
CA LEU A 203 18.71 9.73 -9.07
C LEU A 203 17.25 9.89 -9.46
#